data_d4f918691b745db128ddef5ffcea7ba4
#
_entry.id   d4f918691b745db128ddef5ffcea7ba4
#
_cell.length_a   1.000
_cell.length_b   1.000
_cell.length_c   1.000
_cell.angle_alpha   90.00
_cell.angle_beta   90.00
_cell.angle_gamma   90.00
#
_symmetry.space_group_name_H-M   'P 1'
#
loop_
_entity.id
_entity.type
_entity.pdbx_description
1 polymer ?
#
loop_
_entity_poly.entity_id
_entity_poly.type
_entity_poly.pdbx_seq_one_letter_code
_entity_poly.pdbx_strand_id
1 'polypeptide(L)'
;MTSVEPTPEPPRRSRGFIIGLTSTLIGLGLLGTGATVTYSRTLPDATRIAPGVKIGETPVGGLTREEAQEKTVAWAREQLAKAVVLTAPVSGKKWAITTGELGGRFELESALDAAWQVGKDDNFFERLYHGNKERGVTLYPEFKFDPAKLDAHLAKVAKAVHKTPKNARAKMEGTGGLVLAEREQKGIELDLAATKAALLKGGNAALADGETAEIVVKEEDPKVTAEDLGKMGTLLSAFTTDYGGSPSNRKANVALAAAKINGLLLGPGETFSYNNTVGPRETEFGWKMAHQYQDGLVVDGVGGGVCQVSTTLYNAVLLADLKVVSRSNHSMPVAYVRPGRDATVSYDSTDFKFQNNTDGPIFVGAKANGETLTFRIYGTKAPERKVLSIYTGERRFNASGGSSVTSYRKVQLPDGTTKTEVIDSSSYRAPATPSKPRR
;
A
#
# COMPACT_ATOMS: atom_id res chain seq x y z
N MET A 1 19.46 20.53 -44.64
CA MET A 1 18.34 21.33 -45.20
C MET A 1 17.31 21.45 -44.09
N THR A 2 17.42 22.53 -43.38
CA THR A 2 16.59 22.88 -42.21
C THR A 2 15.51 23.85 -42.70
N SER A 3 14.26 23.46 -42.60
CA SER A 3 13.11 24.35 -42.85
C SER A 3 12.65 24.92 -41.50
N VAL A 4 12.80 26.24 -41.41
CA VAL A 4 12.31 27.08 -40.29
C VAL A 4 10.91 27.54 -40.66
N GLU A 5 9.92 27.26 -39.82
CA GLU A 5 8.58 27.84 -39.90
C GLU A 5 8.54 29.23 -39.27
N PRO A 6 7.80 30.20 -39.84
CA PRO A 6 7.76 31.56 -39.36
C PRO A 6 6.71 31.78 -38.27
N THR A 7 7.08 32.55 -37.25
CA THR A 7 6.24 33.09 -36.17
C THR A 7 5.18 34.07 -36.69
N PRO A 8 3.96 34.09 -36.16
CA PRO A 8 2.92 35.04 -36.53
C PRO A 8 3.12 36.42 -35.89
N GLU A 9 2.99 37.47 -36.72
CA GLU A 9 3.01 38.88 -36.33
C GLU A 9 1.76 39.29 -35.50
N PRO A 10 1.89 40.29 -34.60
CA PRO A 10 0.76 40.83 -33.84
C PRO A 10 -0.10 41.79 -34.69
N PRO A 11 -1.41 41.92 -34.39
CA PRO A 11 -2.33 42.69 -35.20
C PRO A 11 -2.08 44.21 -35.10
N ARG A 12 -2.07 44.86 -36.24
CA ARG A 12 -1.93 46.30 -36.41
C ARG A 12 -3.16 47.06 -35.85
N ARG A 13 -2.91 48.05 -35.02
CA ARG A 13 -3.90 49.09 -34.64
C ARG A 13 -4.30 49.92 -35.85
N SER A 14 -5.61 49.94 -36.17
CA SER A 14 -6.17 50.88 -37.13
C SER A 14 -6.40 52.24 -36.45
N ARG A 15 -5.84 53.27 -37.05
CA ARG A 15 -6.01 54.68 -36.67
C ARG A 15 -7.38 55.16 -37.09
N GLY A 16 -8.04 55.85 -36.17
CA GLY A 16 -9.33 56.43 -36.30
C GLY A 16 -9.53 57.48 -37.34
N PHE A 17 -10.76 57.62 -37.70
CA PHE A 17 -11.28 58.65 -38.58
C PHE A 17 -11.83 59.79 -37.74
N ILE A 18 -11.26 60.99 -37.87
CA ILE A 18 -11.82 62.21 -37.29
C ILE A 18 -12.76 62.79 -38.34
N ILE A 19 -14.03 62.93 -38.04
CA ILE A 19 -14.97 63.72 -38.76
C ILE A 19 -15.43 64.89 -37.87
N GLY A 20 -15.19 66.09 -38.34
CA GLY A 20 -15.46 67.34 -37.65
C GLY A 20 -16.90 67.67 -37.49
N LEU A 21 -17.15 68.39 -36.42
CA LEU A 21 -18.44 68.97 -36.09
C LEU A 21 -18.35 70.52 -36.24
N THR A 22 -19.14 71.05 -37.12
CA THR A 22 -19.49 72.43 -37.01
C THR A 22 -20.96 72.61 -36.79
N SER A 23 -21.24 73.39 -35.77
CA SER A 23 -22.39 74.31 -35.56
C SER A 23 -23.80 73.74 -35.43
N THR A 24 -24.40 73.84 -34.20
CA THR A 24 -25.51 74.82 -34.08
C THR A 24 -25.75 75.07 -32.57
N LEU A 25 -25.40 76.28 -32.12
CA LEU A 25 -25.86 76.88 -30.87
C LEU A 25 -27.20 77.55 -31.22
N ILE A 26 -28.32 77.03 -30.74
CA ILE A 26 -29.59 77.79 -30.43
C ILE A 26 -30.44 76.79 -29.64
N GLY A 27 -30.76 77.10 -28.33
CA GLY A 27 -31.68 76.32 -27.50
C GLY A 27 -31.29 76.23 -26.04
N LEU A 28 -30.65 77.25 -25.50
CA LEU A 28 -30.37 77.39 -24.08
C LEU A 28 -31.50 78.17 -23.40
N GLY A 29 -32.41 77.49 -22.78
CA GLY A 29 -33.37 78.17 -21.89
C GLY A 29 -34.34 77.29 -21.11
N LEU A 30 -34.56 76.05 -21.52
CA LEU A 30 -35.59 75.19 -20.85
C LEU A 30 -35.20 73.75 -20.56
N LEU A 31 -33.92 73.44 -20.72
CA LEU A 31 -33.41 72.08 -20.45
C LEU A 31 -32.56 71.95 -19.16
N GLY A 32 -32.33 73.03 -18.42
CA GLY A 32 -31.44 73.06 -17.29
C GLY A 32 -31.98 72.27 -16.05
N THR A 33 -33.28 72.22 -15.85
CA THR A 33 -33.85 71.53 -14.70
C THR A 33 -34.14 70.04 -14.96
N GLY A 34 -34.41 69.69 -16.23
CA GLY A 34 -34.60 68.28 -16.61
C GLY A 34 -33.27 67.49 -16.68
N ALA A 35 -32.22 68.15 -17.17
CA ALA A 35 -30.88 67.54 -17.31
C ALA A 35 -30.22 67.31 -15.92
N THR A 36 -30.39 68.25 -15.00
CA THR A 36 -29.84 68.08 -13.63
C THR A 36 -30.60 67.02 -12.83
N VAL A 37 -31.93 66.90 -13.01
CA VAL A 37 -32.67 65.81 -12.34
C VAL A 37 -32.38 64.46 -12.97
N THR A 38 -32.17 64.39 -14.26
CA THR A 38 -31.77 63.14 -14.94
C THR A 38 -30.34 62.79 -14.61
N TYR A 39 -29.41 63.78 -14.52
CA TYR A 39 -28.00 63.57 -14.16
C TYR A 39 -27.88 63.08 -12.71
N SER A 40 -28.64 63.64 -11.76
CA SER A 40 -28.61 63.18 -10.37
C SER A 40 -29.23 61.79 -10.16
N ARG A 41 -30.11 61.35 -11.09
CA ARG A 41 -30.68 59.99 -11.07
C ARG A 41 -29.79 58.96 -11.77
N THR A 42 -28.82 59.37 -12.56
CA THR A 42 -27.86 58.49 -13.26
C THR A 42 -26.54 58.39 -12.56
N LEU A 43 -26.25 59.22 -11.57
CA LEU A 43 -25.04 59.06 -10.74
C LEU A 43 -25.20 57.80 -9.87
N PRO A 44 -24.29 56.86 -9.95
CA PRO A 44 -24.31 55.74 -9.02
C PRO A 44 -24.22 56.31 -7.62
N ASP A 45 -25.06 55.79 -6.74
CA ASP A 45 -24.93 56.08 -5.31
C ASP A 45 -23.53 55.67 -4.82
N ALA A 46 -22.71 56.67 -4.47
CA ALA A 46 -21.35 56.42 -4.07
C ALA A 46 -21.23 55.51 -2.83
N THR A 47 -22.34 55.33 -2.13
CA THR A 47 -22.44 54.51 -0.91
C THR A 47 -22.96 53.08 -1.19
N ARG A 48 -23.28 52.75 -2.44
CA ARG A 48 -23.88 51.45 -2.81
C ARG A 48 -23.20 50.84 -4.05
N ILE A 49 -23.28 49.52 -4.14
CA ILE A 49 -22.83 48.74 -5.29
C ILE A 49 -23.80 48.96 -6.46
N ALA A 50 -23.31 49.06 -7.68
CA ALA A 50 -24.10 49.25 -8.87
C ALA A 50 -25.19 48.17 -9.03
N PRO A 51 -26.40 48.52 -9.52
CA PRO A 51 -27.48 47.56 -9.78
C PRO A 51 -27.03 46.44 -10.75
N GLY A 52 -27.54 45.24 -10.56
CA GLY A 52 -27.27 44.07 -11.41
C GLY A 52 -25.94 43.33 -11.11
N VAL A 53 -25.17 43.79 -10.11
CA VAL A 53 -23.94 43.09 -9.67
C VAL A 53 -24.27 41.89 -8.78
N LYS A 54 -23.63 40.77 -9.01
CA LYS A 54 -23.66 39.55 -8.21
C LYS A 54 -22.27 39.12 -7.78
N ILE A 55 -22.16 38.54 -6.60
CA ILE A 55 -20.96 37.81 -6.18
C ILE A 55 -21.36 36.33 -5.99
N GLY A 56 -20.78 35.45 -6.83
CA GLY A 56 -21.36 34.13 -7.00
C GLY A 56 -22.79 34.20 -7.47
N GLU A 57 -23.70 33.53 -6.77
CA GLU A 57 -25.13 33.60 -7.04
C GLU A 57 -25.86 34.67 -6.22
N THR A 58 -25.15 35.37 -5.34
CA THR A 58 -25.73 36.36 -4.41
C THR A 58 -25.86 37.74 -5.07
N PRO A 59 -27.08 38.26 -5.20
CA PRO A 59 -27.30 39.65 -5.66
C PRO A 59 -26.79 40.65 -4.62
N VAL A 60 -25.80 41.46 -5.00
CA VAL A 60 -25.24 42.52 -4.14
C VAL A 60 -25.50 43.94 -4.66
N GLY A 61 -26.08 44.07 -5.84
CA GLY A 61 -26.45 45.37 -6.41
C GLY A 61 -27.42 46.12 -5.54
N GLY A 62 -27.20 47.43 -5.31
CA GLY A 62 -27.97 48.29 -4.45
C GLY A 62 -27.66 48.18 -2.96
N LEU A 63 -26.75 47.30 -2.56
CA LEU A 63 -26.31 47.12 -1.17
C LEU A 63 -25.16 48.05 -0.83
N THR A 64 -24.97 48.39 0.45
CA THR A 64 -23.71 48.92 0.96
C THR A 64 -22.64 47.85 0.96
N ARG A 65 -21.35 48.20 1.15
CA ARG A 65 -20.26 47.25 1.21
C ARG A 65 -20.46 46.27 2.40
N GLU A 66 -20.90 46.76 3.54
CA GLU A 66 -21.16 45.99 4.73
C GLU A 66 -22.30 44.96 4.53
N GLU A 67 -23.43 45.41 3.98
CA GLU A 67 -24.57 44.57 3.65
C GLU A 67 -24.19 43.47 2.62
N ALA A 68 -23.36 43.82 1.62
CA ALA A 68 -22.85 42.89 0.61
C ALA A 68 -21.91 41.87 1.24
N GLN A 69 -21.05 42.29 2.16
CA GLN A 69 -20.12 41.41 2.89
C GLN A 69 -20.90 40.39 3.73
N GLU A 70 -21.90 40.80 4.49
CA GLU A 70 -22.73 39.87 5.26
C GLU A 70 -23.38 38.79 4.38
N LYS A 71 -24.00 39.22 3.26
CA LYS A 71 -24.62 38.27 2.33
C LYS A 71 -23.62 37.32 1.67
N THR A 72 -22.45 37.82 1.23
CA THR A 72 -21.45 37.00 0.60
C THR A 72 -20.79 36.03 1.59
N VAL A 73 -20.61 36.42 2.86
CA VAL A 73 -20.14 35.52 3.93
C VAL A 73 -21.16 34.40 4.16
N ALA A 74 -22.47 34.71 4.18
CA ALA A 74 -23.51 33.70 4.31
C ALA A 74 -23.49 32.70 3.15
N TRP A 75 -23.42 33.21 1.92
CA TRP A 75 -23.25 32.39 0.71
C TRP A 75 -21.98 31.51 0.77
N ALA A 76 -20.84 32.08 1.13
CA ALA A 76 -19.59 31.31 1.23
C ALA A 76 -19.71 30.18 2.26
N ARG A 77 -20.38 30.43 3.39
CA ARG A 77 -20.63 29.39 4.41
C ARG A 77 -21.51 28.26 3.87
N GLU A 78 -22.52 28.56 3.06
CA GLU A 78 -23.35 27.57 2.39
C GLU A 78 -22.53 26.74 1.38
N GLN A 79 -21.68 27.38 0.56
CA GLN A 79 -20.81 26.67 -0.37
C GLN A 79 -19.83 25.74 0.38
N LEU A 80 -19.26 26.21 1.50
CA LEU A 80 -18.32 25.41 2.31
C LEU A 80 -18.97 24.19 3.00
N ALA A 81 -20.29 24.16 3.11
CA ALA A 81 -21.02 22.99 3.59
C ALA A 81 -21.27 21.92 2.52
N LYS A 82 -21.07 22.23 1.25
CA LYS A 82 -21.17 21.25 0.17
C LYS A 82 -20.13 20.15 0.34
N ALA A 83 -20.49 18.91 0.00
CA ALA A 83 -19.63 17.75 0.14
C ALA A 83 -18.99 17.34 -1.19
N VAL A 84 -17.69 17.12 -1.13
CA VAL A 84 -16.96 16.36 -2.16
C VAL A 84 -17.16 14.87 -1.85
N VAL A 85 -17.67 14.12 -2.81
CA VAL A 85 -18.00 12.69 -2.63
C VAL A 85 -17.13 11.84 -3.53
N LEU A 86 -16.36 10.93 -2.91
CA LEU A 86 -15.62 9.88 -3.59
C LEU A 86 -16.44 8.60 -3.61
N THR A 87 -16.54 7.96 -4.77
CA THR A 87 -17.32 6.72 -4.93
C THR A 87 -16.42 5.59 -5.44
N ALA A 88 -16.51 4.41 -4.82
CA ALA A 88 -15.82 3.22 -5.31
C ALA A 88 -16.57 2.64 -6.54
N PRO A 89 -15.87 2.38 -7.67
CA PRO A 89 -16.52 2.01 -8.94
C PRO A 89 -17.30 0.68 -8.87
N VAL A 90 -16.85 -0.28 -8.07
CA VAL A 90 -17.47 -1.63 -8.02
C VAL A 90 -18.44 -1.76 -6.85
N SER A 91 -18.07 -1.28 -5.65
CA SER A 91 -18.87 -1.46 -4.44
C SER A 91 -19.90 -0.35 -4.22
N GLY A 92 -19.81 0.75 -4.95
CA GLY A 92 -20.65 1.94 -4.74
C GLY A 92 -20.44 2.63 -3.39
N LYS A 93 -19.46 2.18 -2.60
CA LYS A 93 -19.14 2.78 -1.30
C LYS A 93 -18.72 4.24 -1.48
N LYS A 94 -19.24 5.11 -0.62
CA LYS A 94 -19.01 6.56 -0.70
C LYS A 94 -18.24 7.06 0.51
N TRP A 95 -17.38 8.03 0.26
CA TRP A 95 -16.66 8.81 1.29
C TRP A 95 -16.88 10.29 0.97
N ALA A 96 -17.50 10.98 1.91
CA ALA A 96 -17.77 12.39 1.76
C ALA A 96 -16.90 13.21 2.71
N ILE A 97 -16.50 14.40 2.25
CA ILE A 97 -15.85 15.43 3.05
C ILE A 97 -16.38 16.79 2.59
N THR A 98 -16.71 17.68 3.52
CA THR A 98 -17.16 19.03 3.14
C THR A 98 -15.99 19.86 2.63
N THR A 99 -16.29 20.83 1.75
CA THR A 99 -15.26 21.76 1.26
C THR A 99 -14.64 22.57 2.40
N GLY A 100 -15.41 22.87 3.45
CA GLY A 100 -14.90 23.51 4.66
C GLY A 100 -13.90 22.63 5.44
N GLU A 101 -14.17 21.32 5.57
CA GLU A 101 -13.24 20.37 6.20
C GLU A 101 -11.94 20.23 5.40
N LEU A 102 -11.97 20.42 4.08
CA LEU A 102 -10.78 20.53 3.23
C LEU A 102 -9.99 21.83 3.45
N GLY A 103 -10.41 22.68 4.40
CA GLY A 103 -9.81 23.99 4.62
C GLY A 103 -10.15 24.98 3.51
N GLY A 104 -11.31 24.77 2.85
CA GLY A 104 -11.83 25.65 1.82
C GLY A 104 -12.08 27.05 2.34
N ARG A 105 -11.77 28.03 1.51
CA ARG A 105 -12.07 29.44 1.75
C ARG A 105 -12.24 30.17 0.42
N PHE A 106 -13.08 31.20 0.46
CA PHE A 106 -13.28 32.13 -0.65
C PHE A 106 -12.58 33.45 -0.35
N GLU A 107 -11.85 33.99 -1.32
CA GLU A 107 -11.23 35.31 -1.23
C GLU A 107 -12.28 36.39 -1.50
N LEU A 108 -13.12 36.66 -0.49
CA LEU A 108 -14.30 37.52 -0.62
C LEU A 108 -13.93 39.00 -0.76
N GLU A 109 -12.88 39.48 -0.10
CA GLU A 109 -12.47 40.90 -0.14
C GLU A 109 -12.18 41.37 -1.56
N SER A 110 -11.44 40.59 -2.34
CA SER A 110 -11.12 40.93 -3.73
C SER A 110 -12.38 41.01 -4.62
N ALA A 111 -13.35 40.12 -4.38
CA ALA A 111 -14.62 40.13 -5.10
C ALA A 111 -15.50 41.31 -4.69
N LEU A 112 -15.53 41.67 -3.40
CA LEU A 112 -16.23 42.83 -2.85
C LEU A 112 -15.62 44.15 -3.39
N ASP A 113 -14.28 44.24 -3.43
CA ASP A 113 -13.59 45.38 -4.02
C ASP A 113 -13.93 45.57 -5.48
N ALA A 114 -13.86 44.45 -6.24
CA ALA A 114 -14.23 44.46 -7.65
C ALA A 114 -15.73 44.88 -7.85
N ALA A 115 -16.62 44.32 -7.03
CA ALA A 115 -18.03 44.67 -7.07
C ALA A 115 -18.28 46.16 -6.75
N TRP A 116 -17.51 46.68 -5.79
CA TRP A 116 -17.56 48.09 -5.41
C TRP A 116 -17.12 49.05 -6.50
N GLN A 117 -16.17 48.65 -7.35
CA GLN A 117 -15.65 49.47 -8.45
C GLN A 117 -16.50 49.43 -9.72
N VAL A 118 -17.42 48.46 -9.85
CA VAL A 118 -18.29 48.36 -11.04
C VAL A 118 -19.07 49.67 -11.24
N GLY A 119 -18.90 50.27 -12.42
CA GLY A 119 -19.60 51.47 -12.85
C GLY A 119 -19.11 52.81 -12.23
N LYS A 120 -18.08 52.76 -11.34
CA LYS A 120 -17.57 54.03 -10.73
C LYS A 120 -16.53 54.73 -11.63
N ASP A 121 -15.84 53.95 -12.44
CA ASP A 121 -14.78 54.47 -13.37
C ASP A 121 -15.32 54.78 -14.78
N ASP A 122 -16.63 54.47 -15.04
CA ASP A 122 -17.26 54.73 -16.34
C ASP A 122 -17.40 56.23 -16.62
N ASN A 123 -17.17 56.64 -17.86
CA ASN A 123 -17.45 57.99 -18.27
C ASN A 123 -18.98 58.23 -18.43
N PHE A 124 -19.43 59.50 -18.51
CA PHE A 124 -20.83 59.86 -18.58
C PHE A 124 -21.62 59.15 -19.67
N PHE A 125 -21.03 58.96 -20.86
CA PHE A 125 -21.67 58.27 -21.98
C PHE A 125 -21.77 56.76 -21.77
N GLU A 126 -20.77 56.17 -21.20
CA GLU A 126 -20.79 54.75 -20.83
C GLU A 126 -21.85 54.47 -19.75
N ARG A 127 -21.99 55.36 -18.77
CA ARG A 127 -23.06 55.29 -17.74
C ARG A 127 -24.49 55.41 -18.32
N LEU A 128 -24.67 56.32 -19.26
CA LEU A 128 -25.94 56.47 -20.00
C LEU A 128 -26.25 55.22 -20.83
N TYR A 129 -25.25 54.63 -21.43
CA TYR A 129 -25.41 53.45 -22.27
C TYR A 129 -25.60 52.19 -21.44
N HIS A 130 -24.91 52.05 -20.32
CA HIS A 130 -24.99 50.90 -19.42
C HIS A 130 -26.16 51.00 -18.44
N GLY A 131 -26.58 52.19 -18.04
CA GLY A 131 -27.69 52.40 -17.09
C GLY A 131 -29.05 51.93 -17.59
N ASN A 132 -29.21 51.66 -18.88
CA ASN A 132 -30.46 51.21 -19.51
C ASN A 132 -30.45 49.73 -19.94
N LYS A 133 -29.42 48.98 -19.65
CA LYS A 133 -29.36 47.54 -19.92
C LYS A 133 -28.99 46.82 -18.62
N GLU A 134 -29.85 45.99 -18.14
CA GLU A 134 -29.58 44.97 -17.09
C GLU A 134 -28.48 43.98 -17.54
N ARG A 135 -27.27 44.46 -17.70
CA ARG A 135 -26.10 43.60 -17.87
C ARG A 135 -25.64 43.21 -16.46
N GLY A 136 -26.16 42.09 -16.00
CA GLY A 136 -25.71 41.51 -14.74
C GLY A 136 -24.20 41.19 -14.81
N VAL A 137 -23.43 41.82 -13.94
CA VAL A 137 -22.02 41.47 -13.71
C VAL A 137 -21.97 40.44 -12.61
N THR A 138 -21.48 39.26 -12.91
CA THR A 138 -21.26 38.23 -11.88
C THR A 138 -19.76 38.08 -11.62
N LEU A 139 -19.38 38.26 -10.38
CA LEU A 139 -18.01 38.10 -9.90
C LEU A 139 -17.92 36.81 -9.09
N TYR A 140 -16.97 35.97 -9.42
CA TYR A 140 -16.75 34.72 -8.68
C TYR A 140 -15.51 34.90 -7.79
N PRO A 141 -15.65 34.80 -6.44
CA PRO A 141 -14.50 34.79 -5.55
C PRO A 141 -13.60 33.61 -5.83
N GLU A 142 -12.27 33.81 -5.77
CA GLU A 142 -11.33 32.72 -5.89
C GLU A 142 -11.51 31.74 -4.74
N PHE A 143 -11.64 30.45 -5.06
CA PHE A 143 -11.70 29.38 -4.07
C PHE A 143 -10.31 28.79 -3.84
N LYS A 144 -9.91 28.69 -2.57
CA LYS A 144 -8.67 28.05 -2.14
C LYS A 144 -9.00 26.95 -1.14
N PHE A 145 -8.20 25.89 -1.12
CA PHE A 145 -8.28 24.79 -0.16
C PHE A 145 -6.89 24.40 0.35
N ASP A 146 -6.84 23.57 1.38
CA ASP A 146 -5.59 23.04 1.92
C ASP A 146 -5.28 21.67 1.28
N PRO A 147 -4.25 21.55 0.42
CA PRO A 147 -3.88 20.29 -0.20
C PRO A 147 -3.55 19.19 0.81
N ALA A 148 -3.00 19.54 1.99
CA ALA A 148 -2.66 18.55 3.01
C ALA A 148 -3.91 17.89 3.62
N LYS A 149 -5.01 18.64 3.77
CA LYS A 149 -6.29 18.10 4.24
C LYS A 149 -6.93 17.16 3.21
N LEU A 150 -6.83 17.50 1.92
CA LEU A 150 -7.25 16.59 0.84
C LEU A 150 -6.42 15.31 0.86
N ASP A 151 -5.11 15.40 0.94
CA ASP A 151 -4.21 14.24 1.00
C ASP A 151 -4.50 13.36 2.23
N ALA A 152 -4.77 13.97 3.39
CA ALA A 152 -5.17 13.24 4.60
C ALA A 152 -6.53 12.52 4.44
N HIS A 153 -7.50 13.13 3.75
CA HIS A 153 -8.77 12.47 3.43
C HIS A 153 -8.56 11.29 2.48
N LEU A 154 -7.81 11.49 1.40
CA LEU A 154 -7.49 10.42 0.44
C LEU A 154 -6.71 9.27 1.10
N ALA A 155 -5.82 9.55 2.07
CA ALA A 155 -5.16 8.51 2.84
C ALA A 155 -6.12 7.66 3.68
N LYS A 156 -7.16 8.26 4.26
CA LYS A 156 -8.23 7.50 4.96
C LYS A 156 -9.01 6.63 3.98
N VAL A 157 -9.34 7.14 2.81
CA VAL A 157 -10.00 6.39 1.73
C VAL A 157 -9.11 5.23 1.27
N ALA A 158 -7.81 5.49 1.04
CA ALA A 158 -6.82 4.48 0.65
C ALA A 158 -6.80 3.32 1.66
N LYS A 159 -6.72 3.62 2.95
CA LYS A 159 -6.77 2.59 4.01
C LYS A 159 -8.08 1.79 4.00
N ALA A 160 -9.19 2.42 3.69
CA ALA A 160 -10.51 1.77 3.68
C ALA A 160 -10.76 0.93 2.42
N VAL A 161 -10.04 1.19 1.33
CA VAL A 161 -10.12 0.49 0.04
C VAL A 161 -9.09 -0.62 -0.07
N HIS A 162 -7.95 -0.46 0.60
CA HIS A 162 -6.83 -1.39 0.52
C HIS A 162 -7.26 -2.84 0.81
N LYS A 163 -6.91 -3.73 -0.10
CA LYS A 163 -7.01 -5.19 0.07
C LYS A 163 -5.68 -5.80 -0.31
N THR A 164 -5.07 -6.52 0.63
CA THR A 164 -3.86 -7.30 0.34
C THR A 164 -4.19 -8.44 -0.61
N PRO A 165 -3.40 -8.69 -1.65
CA PRO A 165 -3.58 -9.83 -2.53
C PRO A 165 -3.46 -11.14 -1.74
N LYS A 166 -4.24 -12.14 -2.10
CA LYS A 166 -4.16 -13.48 -1.51
C LYS A 166 -3.71 -14.47 -2.56
N ASN A 167 -2.67 -15.22 -2.24
CA ASN A 167 -2.21 -16.32 -3.08
C ASN A 167 -3.25 -17.44 -3.16
N ALA A 168 -3.31 -18.14 -4.27
CA ALA A 168 -4.01 -19.41 -4.37
C ALA A 168 -3.46 -20.38 -3.32
N ARG A 169 -4.31 -21.28 -2.81
CA ARG A 169 -3.93 -22.30 -1.83
C ARG A 169 -4.11 -23.70 -2.41
N ALA A 170 -3.15 -24.55 -2.13
CA ALA A 170 -3.22 -25.97 -2.49
C ALA A 170 -3.27 -26.82 -1.22
N LYS A 171 -3.82 -28.03 -1.36
CA LYS A 171 -3.69 -29.10 -0.39
C LYS A 171 -3.17 -30.36 -1.07
N MET A 172 -2.49 -31.22 -0.31
CA MET A 172 -2.16 -32.56 -0.82
C MET A 172 -3.36 -33.48 -0.68
N GLU A 173 -3.68 -34.20 -1.74
CA GLU A 173 -4.73 -35.22 -1.72
C GLU A 173 -4.13 -36.60 -2.02
N GLY A 174 -4.54 -37.62 -1.26
CA GLY A 174 -4.11 -39.00 -1.45
C GLY A 174 -2.60 -39.22 -1.26
N THR A 175 -1.97 -39.87 -2.24
CA THR A 175 -0.55 -40.28 -2.21
C THR A 175 0.43 -39.21 -2.66
N GLY A 176 -0.02 -37.97 -2.93
CA GLY A 176 0.88 -36.86 -3.24
C GLY A 176 0.45 -35.95 -4.38
N GLY A 177 -0.79 -36.00 -4.84
CA GLY A 177 -1.33 -35.02 -5.81
C GLY A 177 -1.62 -33.69 -5.13
N LEU A 178 -1.25 -32.56 -5.78
CA LEU A 178 -1.67 -31.24 -5.37
C LEU A 178 -3.02 -30.90 -5.98
N VAL A 179 -3.97 -30.46 -5.15
CA VAL A 179 -5.27 -29.96 -5.61
C VAL A 179 -5.48 -28.54 -5.12
N LEU A 180 -6.12 -27.73 -5.94
CA LEU A 180 -6.49 -26.37 -5.58
C LEU A 180 -7.48 -26.39 -4.41
N ALA A 181 -7.15 -25.72 -3.32
CA ALA A 181 -8.03 -25.57 -2.15
C ALA A 181 -8.78 -24.24 -2.19
N GLU A 182 -8.11 -23.15 -2.54
CA GLU A 182 -8.70 -21.82 -2.67
C GLU A 182 -8.05 -21.10 -3.88
N ARG A 183 -8.86 -20.34 -4.61
CA ARG A 183 -8.35 -19.49 -5.69
C ARG A 183 -7.73 -18.23 -5.11
N GLU A 184 -6.82 -17.67 -5.87
CA GLU A 184 -6.22 -16.38 -5.61
C GLU A 184 -7.25 -15.25 -5.60
N GLN A 185 -6.89 -14.16 -4.91
CA GLN A 185 -7.63 -12.90 -4.95
C GLN A 185 -6.65 -11.75 -5.19
N LYS A 186 -6.96 -10.92 -6.17
CA LYS A 186 -6.20 -9.70 -6.42
C LYS A 186 -6.31 -8.75 -5.25
N GLY A 187 -5.22 -8.06 -4.96
CA GLY A 187 -5.19 -6.90 -4.09
C GLY A 187 -5.79 -5.68 -4.77
N ILE A 188 -6.15 -4.69 -3.99
CA ILE A 188 -6.66 -3.40 -4.45
C ILE A 188 -5.94 -2.30 -3.67
N GLU A 189 -5.38 -1.35 -4.40
CA GLU A 189 -4.76 -0.15 -3.86
C GLU A 189 -5.36 1.10 -4.52
N LEU A 190 -5.56 2.17 -3.75
CA LEU A 190 -5.99 3.45 -4.29
C LEU A 190 -4.85 4.12 -5.07
N ASP A 191 -5.09 4.48 -6.33
CA ASP A 191 -4.22 5.40 -7.06
C ASP A 191 -4.48 6.84 -6.59
N LEU A 192 -3.69 7.28 -5.61
CA LEU A 192 -3.81 8.62 -5.01
C LEU A 192 -3.65 9.72 -6.07
N ALA A 193 -2.68 9.58 -6.95
CA ALA A 193 -2.38 10.61 -7.96
C ALA A 193 -3.50 10.72 -8.99
N ALA A 194 -3.96 9.60 -9.52
CA ALA A 194 -5.04 9.58 -10.50
C ALA A 194 -6.38 10.01 -9.89
N THR A 195 -6.69 9.61 -8.65
CA THR A 195 -7.89 10.04 -7.93
C THR A 195 -7.88 11.56 -7.66
N LYS A 196 -6.72 12.10 -7.24
CA LYS A 196 -6.55 13.55 -7.04
C LYS A 196 -6.67 14.31 -8.35
N ALA A 197 -6.09 13.81 -9.44
CA ALA A 197 -6.23 14.40 -10.77
C ALA A 197 -7.68 14.40 -11.28
N ALA A 198 -8.42 13.32 -11.02
CA ALA A 198 -9.84 13.24 -11.36
C ALA A 198 -10.67 14.28 -10.61
N LEU A 199 -10.43 14.45 -9.29
CA LEU A 199 -11.10 15.45 -8.46
C LEU A 199 -10.79 16.88 -8.90
N LEU A 200 -9.58 17.15 -9.34
CA LEU A 200 -9.12 18.51 -9.71
C LEU A 200 -9.24 18.79 -11.20
N LYS A 201 -9.89 17.92 -11.97
CA LYS A 201 -10.02 18.08 -13.43
C LYS A 201 -10.72 19.39 -13.83
N GLY A 202 -11.70 19.82 -13.04
CA GLY A 202 -12.38 21.11 -13.20
C GLY A 202 -11.69 22.30 -12.52
N GLY A 203 -10.46 22.12 -12.03
CA GLY A 203 -9.75 23.10 -11.20
C GLY A 203 -10.27 23.15 -9.75
N ASN A 204 -9.78 24.12 -8.97
CA ASN A 204 -10.19 24.28 -7.58
C ASN A 204 -11.68 24.61 -7.43
N ALA A 205 -12.28 25.26 -8.42
CA ALA A 205 -13.70 25.61 -8.43
C ALA A 205 -14.61 24.37 -8.37
N ALA A 206 -14.23 23.26 -9.00
CA ALA A 206 -14.99 22.02 -8.98
C ALA A 206 -15.16 21.47 -7.55
N LEU A 207 -14.16 21.63 -6.70
CA LEU A 207 -14.26 21.26 -5.27
C LEU A 207 -15.27 22.15 -4.53
N ALA A 208 -15.34 23.44 -4.88
CA ALA A 208 -16.28 24.38 -4.26
C ALA A 208 -17.75 24.02 -4.55
N ASP A 209 -18.02 23.43 -5.70
CA ASP A 209 -19.36 23.02 -6.11
C ASP A 209 -19.81 21.67 -5.49
N GLY A 210 -18.96 21.00 -4.73
CA GLY A 210 -19.28 19.72 -4.10
C GLY A 210 -19.30 18.57 -5.11
N GLU A 211 -18.26 18.43 -5.89
CA GLU A 211 -18.17 17.47 -6.99
C GLU A 211 -18.15 16.01 -6.51
N THR A 212 -18.69 15.11 -7.34
CA THR A 212 -18.60 13.68 -7.14
C THR A 212 -17.63 13.08 -8.13
N ALA A 213 -16.63 12.33 -7.65
CA ALA A 213 -15.67 11.64 -8.49
C ALA A 213 -15.57 10.16 -8.11
N GLU A 214 -15.29 9.32 -9.10
CA GLU A 214 -14.91 7.94 -8.83
C GLU A 214 -13.44 7.87 -8.43
N ILE A 215 -13.16 7.04 -7.42
CA ILE A 215 -11.77 6.72 -7.07
C ILE A 215 -11.14 5.86 -8.16
N VAL A 216 -9.86 6.11 -8.42
CA VAL A 216 -9.05 5.26 -9.30
C VAL A 216 -8.31 4.24 -8.45
N VAL A 217 -8.42 2.97 -8.79
CA VAL A 217 -7.75 1.89 -8.08
C VAL A 217 -6.79 1.15 -9.00
N LYS A 218 -5.70 0.66 -8.41
CA LYS A 218 -4.77 -0.28 -9.04
C LYS A 218 -5.00 -1.67 -8.46
N GLU A 219 -5.01 -2.67 -9.31
CA GLU A 219 -5.00 -4.06 -8.89
C GLU A 219 -3.55 -4.51 -8.63
N GLU A 220 -3.35 -5.26 -7.57
CA GLU A 220 -2.10 -5.94 -7.26
C GLU A 220 -2.30 -7.44 -7.47
N ASP A 221 -1.49 -8.04 -8.34
CA ASP A 221 -1.59 -9.46 -8.61
C ASP A 221 -1.01 -10.29 -7.45
N PRO A 222 -1.63 -11.42 -7.12
CA PRO A 222 -1.08 -12.36 -6.16
C PRO A 222 0.20 -12.99 -6.71
N LYS A 223 1.11 -13.38 -5.82
CA LYS A 223 2.39 -14.00 -6.19
C LYS A 223 2.26 -15.45 -6.62
N VAL A 224 1.14 -16.10 -6.30
CA VAL A 224 0.83 -17.49 -6.67
C VAL A 224 -0.62 -17.56 -7.12
N THR A 225 -0.83 -18.02 -8.34
CA THR A 225 -2.13 -18.20 -8.96
C THR A 225 -2.57 -19.66 -8.99
N ALA A 226 -3.83 -19.94 -9.28
CA ALA A 226 -4.33 -21.29 -9.52
C ALA A 226 -3.67 -21.94 -10.76
N GLU A 227 -3.28 -21.12 -11.76
CA GLU A 227 -2.53 -21.57 -12.93
C GLU A 227 -1.13 -22.05 -12.55
N ASP A 228 -0.43 -21.32 -11.66
CA ASP A 228 0.88 -21.72 -11.15
C ASP A 228 0.80 -23.05 -10.41
N LEU A 229 -0.25 -23.23 -9.60
CA LEU A 229 -0.49 -24.51 -8.91
C LEU A 229 -0.74 -25.66 -9.88
N GLY A 230 -1.41 -25.41 -10.98
CA GLY A 230 -1.61 -26.41 -12.05
C GLY A 230 -0.31 -26.86 -12.72
N LYS A 231 0.73 -25.99 -12.71
CA LYS A 231 2.08 -26.29 -13.23
C LYS A 231 2.98 -26.97 -12.20
N MET A 232 2.59 -26.97 -10.91
CA MET A 232 3.37 -27.58 -9.83
C MET A 232 3.22 -29.10 -9.86
N GLY A 233 4.26 -29.81 -10.22
CA GLY A 233 4.30 -31.27 -10.22
C GLY A 233 5.70 -31.80 -9.98
N THR A 234 6.71 -30.93 -10.05
CA THR A 234 8.11 -31.35 -9.93
C THR A 234 8.53 -31.43 -8.46
N LEU A 235 8.84 -32.63 -7.98
CA LEU A 235 9.45 -32.81 -6.66
C LEU A 235 10.89 -32.29 -6.68
N LEU A 236 11.15 -31.19 -5.98
CA LEU A 236 12.50 -30.61 -5.85
C LEU A 236 13.31 -31.38 -4.81
N SER A 237 12.70 -31.74 -3.67
CA SER A 237 13.36 -32.49 -2.61
C SER A 237 12.38 -33.20 -1.68
N ALA A 238 12.91 -34.18 -0.95
CA ALA A 238 12.25 -34.79 0.19
C ALA A 238 13.28 -35.09 1.28
N PHE A 239 12.91 -34.91 2.54
CA PHE A 239 13.71 -35.32 3.68
C PHE A 239 12.85 -35.86 4.80
N THR A 240 13.32 -36.92 5.45
CA THR A 240 12.59 -37.65 6.50
C THR A 240 13.44 -37.81 7.74
N THR A 241 12.84 -37.64 8.90
CA THR A 241 13.41 -38.01 10.21
C THR A 241 12.48 -38.95 10.97
N ASP A 242 13.04 -39.85 11.77
CA ASP A 242 12.31 -40.75 12.64
C ASP A 242 12.01 -40.09 13.98
N TYR A 243 10.79 -40.32 14.50
CA TYR A 243 10.35 -39.93 15.85
C TYR A 243 9.43 -40.96 16.48
N GLY A 244 9.39 -42.18 15.92
CA GLY A 244 8.51 -43.28 16.36
C GLY A 244 8.67 -43.67 17.82
N GLY A 245 9.89 -43.68 18.33
CA GLY A 245 10.18 -43.92 19.74
C GLY A 245 9.84 -42.78 20.70
N SER A 246 9.23 -41.68 20.25
CA SER A 246 8.90 -40.54 21.11
C SER A 246 7.63 -40.76 21.93
N PRO A 247 7.52 -40.20 23.16
CA PRO A 247 6.28 -40.17 23.94
C PRO A 247 5.13 -39.48 23.18
N SER A 248 3.88 -39.84 23.55
CA SER A 248 2.67 -39.38 22.83
C SER A 248 2.56 -37.85 22.75
N ASN A 249 2.88 -37.14 23.82
CA ASN A 249 2.86 -35.66 23.83
C ASN A 249 3.84 -35.05 22.80
N ARG A 250 5.05 -35.61 22.72
CA ARG A 250 6.04 -35.16 21.72
C ARG A 250 5.60 -35.48 20.29
N LYS A 251 5.01 -36.67 20.08
CA LYS A 251 4.41 -37.02 18.78
C LYS A 251 3.30 -36.03 18.38
N ALA A 252 2.43 -35.65 19.33
CA ALA A 252 1.39 -34.66 19.10
C ALA A 252 1.96 -33.29 18.72
N ASN A 253 3.00 -32.82 19.41
CA ASN A 253 3.66 -31.55 19.09
C ASN A 253 4.33 -31.56 17.70
N VAL A 254 5.00 -32.67 17.34
CA VAL A 254 5.58 -32.82 16.00
C VAL A 254 4.50 -32.77 14.92
N ALA A 255 3.39 -33.47 15.13
CA ALA A 255 2.27 -33.49 14.19
C ALA A 255 1.62 -32.08 14.07
N LEU A 256 1.43 -31.38 15.19
CA LEU A 256 0.86 -30.02 15.21
C LEU A 256 1.76 -29.02 14.46
N ALA A 257 3.08 -29.02 14.72
CA ALA A 257 4.00 -28.16 14.01
C ALA A 257 4.05 -28.46 12.50
N ALA A 258 4.07 -29.74 12.15
CA ALA A 258 4.06 -30.17 10.74
C ALA A 258 2.76 -29.73 10.03
N ALA A 259 1.61 -29.86 10.69
CA ALA A 259 0.32 -29.44 10.15
C ALA A 259 0.23 -27.93 9.87
N LYS A 260 0.84 -27.10 10.74
CA LYS A 260 0.88 -25.64 10.56
C LYS A 260 1.73 -25.23 9.34
N ILE A 261 2.72 -26.03 8.94
CA ILE A 261 3.59 -25.77 7.80
C ILE A 261 3.06 -26.44 6.51
N ASN A 262 2.32 -27.53 6.66
CA ASN A 262 1.79 -28.28 5.52
C ASN A 262 0.85 -27.42 4.66
N GLY A 263 1.11 -27.38 3.36
CA GLY A 263 0.35 -26.55 2.43
C GLY A 263 0.90 -25.14 2.25
N LEU A 264 2.06 -24.83 2.82
CA LEU A 264 2.72 -23.53 2.63
C LEU A 264 3.08 -23.34 1.15
N LEU A 265 2.68 -22.20 0.62
CA LEU A 265 3.03 -21.71 -0.70
C LEU A 265 3.90 -20.46 -0.55
N LEU A 266 5.00 -20.43 -1.28
CA LEU A 266 5.89 -19.28 -1.36
C LEU A 266 6.08 -18.89 -2.81
N GLY A 267 5.73 -17.67 -3.18
CA GLY A 267 6.05 -17.06 -4.46
C GLY A 267 7.54 -16.79 -4.59
N PRO A 268 8.04 -16.47 -5.81
CA PRO A 268 9.41 -16.05 -6.05
C PRO A 268 9.83 -14.91 -5.12
N GLY A 269 11.00 -15.03 -4.49
CA GLY A 269 11.55 -14.04 -3.57
C GLY A 269 10.93 -13.99 -2.18
N GLU A 270 9.83 -14.71 -1.91
CA GLU A 270 9.21 -14.75 -0.58
C GLU A 270 10.08 -15.51 0.42
N THR A 271 10.06 -15.03 1.67
CA THR A 271 10.80 -15.61 2.77
C THR A 271 9.86 -16.24 3.79
N PHE A 272 10.09 -17.51 4.07
CA PHE A 272 9.45 -18.24 5.16
C PHE A 272 10.12 -17.92 6.49
N SER A 273 9.31 -17.80 7.56
CA SER A 273 9.73 -17.77 8.95
C SER A 273 9.01 -18.88 9.71
N TYR A 274 9.79 -19.75 10.35
CA TYR A 274 9.26 -20.85 11.15
C TYR A 274 8.40 -20.32 12.31
N ASN A 275 8.91 -19.34 13.04
CA ASN A 275 8.22 -18.78 14.19
C ASN A 275 6.92 -18.06 13.82
N ASN A 276 6.92 -17.30 12.72
CA ASN A 276 5.70 -16.64 12.25
C ASN A 276 4.63 -17.64 11.79
N THR A 277 5.06 -18.75 11.16
CA THR A 277 4.13 -19.77 10.64
C THR A 277 3.58 -20.68 11.74
N VAL A 278 4.43 -21.12 12.65
CA VAL A 278 4.04 -22.06 13.70
C VAL A 278 3.41 -21.36 14.91
N GLY A 279 3.79 -20.12 15.18
CA GLY A 279 3.26 -19.30 16.28
C GLY A 279 3.84 -19.65 17.64
N PRO A 280 3.29 -19.07 18.72
CA PRO A 280 3.68 -19.34 20.10
C PRO A 280 3.47 -20.80 20.49
N ARG A 281 4.35 -21.32 21.39
CA ARG A 281 4.30 -22.71 21.87
C ARG A 281 3.72 -22.70 23.28
N GLU A 282 2.42 -22.48 23.39
CA GLU A 282 1.67 -22.39 24.64
C GLU A 282 0.53 -23.41 24.66
N THR A 283 0.15 -23.88 25.85
CA THR A 283 -0.85 -24.94 26.01
C THR A 283 -2.22 -24.54 25.45
N GLU A 284 -2.56 -23.28 25.47
CA GLU A 284 -3.81 -22.74 24.89
C GLU A 284 -3.91 -22.95 23.37
N PHE A 285 -2.76 -23.03 22.67
CA PHE A 285 -2.69 -23.34 21.23
C PHE A 285 -2.55 -24.84 20.93
N GLY A 286 -2.79 -25.70 21.92
CA GLY A 286 -2.78 -27.16 21.78
C GLY A 286 -1.41 -27.82 21.96
N TRP A 287 -0.38 -27.06 22.33
CA TRP A 287 0.94 -27.60 22.61
C TRP A 287 0.94 -28.35 23.95
N LYS A 288 1.73 -29.43 24.02
CA LYS A 288 1.84 -30.30 25.17
C LYS A 288 3.22 -30.25 25.80
N MET A 289 3.28 -30.50 27.11
CA MET A 289 4.53 -30.72 27.83
C MET A 289 5.23 -31.97 27.29
N ALA A 290 6.49 -31.82 26.92
CA ALA A 290 7.33 -32.90 26.43
C ALA A 290 8.81 -32.55 26.62
N HIS A 291 9.69 -33.58 26.59
CA HIS A 291 11.13 -33.39 26.70
C HIS A 291 11.67 -32.47 25.57
N GLN A 292 12.43 -31.49 25.98
CA GLN A 292 13.19 -30.57 25.09
C GLN A 292 14.61 -30.38 25.60
N TYR A 293 15.51 -29.93 24.70
CA TYR A 293 16.86 -29.54 25.08
C TYR A 293 16.87 -28.03 25.44
N GLN A 294 17.27 -27.75 26.68
CA GLN A 294 17.47 -26.39 27.18
C GLN A 294 18.77 -26.32 27.96
N ASP A 295 19.65 -25.38 27.61
CA ASP A 295 20.94 -25.13 28.26
C ASP A 295 21.84 -26.38 28.45
N GLY A 296 21.75 -27.33 27.54
CA GLY A 296 22.53 -28.56 27.59
C GLY A 296 21.91 -29.67 28.44
N LEU A 297 20.70 -29.49 28.95
CA LEU A 297 19.95 -30.47 29.71
C LEU A 297 18.69 -30.91 28.97
N VAL A 298 18.21 -32.09 29.26
CA VAL A 298 16.87 -32.54 28.86
C VAL A 298 15.91 -32.13 29.97
N VAL A 299 14.96 -31.21 29.62
CA VAL A 299 13.95 -30.70 30.55
C VAL A 299 12.55 -30.87 29.95
N ASP A 300 11.55 -30.88 30.80
CA ASP A 300 10.17 -30.83 30.33
C ASP A 300 9.78 -29.36 30.01
N GLY A 301 9.23 -29.18 28.84
CA GLY A 301 8.75 -27.86 28.38
C GLY A 301 7.64 -27.98 27.35
N VAL A 302 6.86 -26.91 27.21
CA VAL A 302 5.75 -26.85 26.25
C VAL A 302 6.32 -26.81 24.83
N GLY A 303 5.82 -27.66 23.93
CA GLY A 303 6.25 -27.70 22.56
C GLY A 303 7.48 -28.56 22.28
N GLY A 304 7.94 -29.41 23.22
CA GLY A 304 9.03 -30.35 22.97
C GLY A 304 8.80 -31.16 21.68
N GLY A 305 9.80 -31.16 20.78
CA GLY A 305 9.72 -31.80 19.46
C GLY A 305 9.72 -30.81 18.27
N VAL A 306 9.42 -29.53 18.46
CA VAL A 306 9.34 -28.54 17.37
C VAL A 306 10.67 -28.35 16.62
N CYS A 307 11.81 -28.47 17.31
CA CYS A 307 13.13 -28.37 16.68
C CYS A 307 13.45 -29.55 15.73
N GLN A 308 12.82 -30.72 15.90
CA GLN A 308 12.90 -31.78 14.91
C GLN A 308 12.15 -31.41 13.64
N VAL A 309 11.03 -30.70 13.76
CA VAL A 309 10.26 -30.24 12.61
C VAL A 309 11.03 -29.20 11.81
N SER A 310 11.60 -28.19 12.47
CA SER A 310 12.47 -27.19 11.80
C SER A 310 13.71 -27.83 11.18
N THR A 311 14.34 -28.79 11.83
CA THR A 311 15.48 -29.53 11.31
C THR A 311 15.14 -30.36 10.08
N THR A 312 14.00 -31.06 10.09
CA THR A 312 13.56 -31.86 8.95
C THR A 312 13.29 -30.98 7.74
N LEU A 313 12.60 -29.85 7.97
CA LEU A 313 12.35 -28.82 6.93
C LEU A 313 13.66 -28.22 6.41
N TYR A 314 14.58 -27.85 7.29
CA TYR A 314 15.90 -27.31 6.90
C TYR A 314 16.64 -28.25 5.94
N ASN A 315 16.66 -29.54 6.19
CA ASN A 315 17.30 -30.50 5.30
C ASN A 315 16.58 -30.63 3.94
N ALA A 316 15.25 -30.56 3.91
CA ALA A 316 14.50 -30.53 2.68
C ALA A 316 14.83 -29.24 1.88
N VAL A 317 14.91 -28.09 2.55
CA VAL A 317 15.30 -26.79 1.97
C VAL A 317 16.70 -26.84 1.35
N LEU A 318 17.69 -27.42 2.05
CA LEU A 318 19.04 -27.59 1.53
C LEU A 318 19.10 -28.48 0.29
N LEU A 319 18.33 -29.59 0.28
CA LEU A 319 18.25 -30.50 -0.85
C LEU A 319 17.52 -29.91 -2.06
N ALA A 320 16.60 -28.97 -1.85
CA ALA A 320 15.91 -28.21 -2.88
C ALA A 320 16.76 -27.05 -3.45
N ASP A 321 17.97 -26.82 -2.95
CA ASP A 321 18.85 -25.68 -3.27
C ASP A 321 18.21 -24.31 -2.99
N LEU A 322 17.30 -24.25 -2.01
CA LEU A 322 16.70 -22.99 -1.59
C LEU A 322 17.64 -22.19 -0.69
N LYS A 323 17.47 -20.87 -0.70
CA LYS A 323 18.35 -19.95 0.04
C LYS A 323 18.00 -19.94 1.53
N VAL A 324 18.88 -20.47 2.38
CA VAL A 324 18.76 -20.32 3.83
C VAL A 324 19.10 -18.88 4.21
N VAL A 325 18.18 -18.21 4.92
CA VAL A 325 18.31 -16.81 5.37
C VAL A 325 18.79 -16.76 6.83
N SER A 326 18.26 -17.64 7.67
CA SER A 326 18.63 -17.71 9.08
C SER A 326 18.55 -19.16 9.57
N ARG A 327 19.59 -19.62 10.25
CA ARG A 327 19.65 -20.93 10.90
C ARG A 327 20.59 -20.87 12.08
N SER A 328 20.23 -21.53 13.16
CA SER A 328 21.10 -21.78 14.31
C SER A 328 21.15 -23.29 14.61
N ASN A 329 22.32 -23.83 14.99
CA ASN A 329 22.39 -25.19 15.49
C ASN A 329 22.02 -25.25 16.99
N HIS A 330 21.67 -26.44 17.49
CA HIS A 330 21.48 -26.66 18.92
C HIS A 330 22.82 -26.51 19.67
N SER A 331 22.71 -26.21 20.95
CA SER A 331 23.89 -26.18 21.84
C SER A 331 24.58 -27.56 21.99
N MET A 332 23.84 -28.67 21.79
CA MET A 332 24.34 -30.04 21.77
C MET A 332 23.85 -30.80 20.53
N PRO A 333 24.60 -31.83 20.07
CA PRO A 333 24.14 -32.68 18.98
C PRO A 333 22.81 -33.36 19.29
N VAL A 334 21.91 -33.41 18.31
CA VAL A 334 20.62 -34.09 18.39
C VAL A 334 20.72 -35.49 17.77
N ALA A 335 19.84 -36.39 18.17
CA ALA A 335 19.93 -37.80 17.73
C ALA A 335 19.29 -38.06 16.36
N TYR A 336 18.37 -37.22 15.89
CA TYR A 336 17.58 -37.46 14.68
C TYR A 336 18.22 -36.98 13.37
N VAL A 337 19.38 -36.29 13.44
CA VAL A 337 20.24 -35.94 12.30
C VAL A 337 21.70 -35.94 12.70
N ARG A 338 22.61 -36.04 11.72
CA ARG A 338 24.07 -35.89 11.96
C ARG A 338 24.37 -34.47 12.45
N PRO A 339 25.35 -34.26 13.33
CA PRO A 339 25.83 -32.94 13.72
C PRO A 339 26.13 -32.07 12.50
N GLY A 340 25.76 -30.76 12.56
CA GLY A 340 25.86 -29.81 11.45
C GLY A 340 24.63 -29.74 10.57
N ARG A 341 23.66 -30.62 10.71
CA ARG A 341 22.45 -30.68 9.90
C ARG A 341 21.18 -30.36 10.68
N ASP A 342 21.30 -29.89 11.90
CA ASP A 342 20.19 -29.49 12.75
C ASP A 342 19.87 -28.01 12.60
N ALA A 343 18.63 -27.63 12.89
CA ALA A 343 18.17 -26.26 12.95
C ALA A 343 17.27 -26.09 14.20
N THR A 344 17.76 -25.34 15.19
CA THR A 344 17.00 -25.06 16.41
C THR A 344 16.12 -23.83 16.24
N VAL A 345 14.99 -23.83 16.91
CA VAL A 345 14.05 -22.71 16.97
C VAL A 345 13.57 -22.48 18.39
N SER A 346 13.43 -21.21 18.76
CA SER A 346 12.79 -20.76 20.00
C SER A 346 11.94 -19.54 19.67
N TYR A 347 10.71 -19.51 20.14
CA TYR A 347 9.86 -18.36 19.90
C TYR A 347 10.51 -17.11 20.51
N ASP A 348 10.40 -15.98 19.85
CA ASP A 348 10.97 -14.67 20.21
C ASP A 348 12.51 -14.53 20.18
N SER A 349 13.28 -15.62 20.03
CA SER A 349 14.75 -15.52 20.09
C SER A 349 15.49 -16.14 18.91
N THR A 350 15.10 -17.33 18.46
CA THR A 350 15.81 -18.08 17.43
C THR A 350 14.85 -18.59 16.37
N ASP A 351 15.08 -18.21 15.12
CA ASP A 351 14.20 -18.56 14.02
C ASP A 351 14.94 -19.28 12.90
N PHE A 352 14.22 -20.18 12.22
CA PHE A 352 14.66 -20.76 10.96
C PHE A 352 13.92 -20.06 9.81
N LYS A 353 14.71 -19.45 8.89
CA LYS A 353 14.18 -18.72 7.74
C LYS A 353 14.84 -19.19 6.45
N PHE A 354 14.04 -19.33 5.39
CA PHE A 354 14.54 -19.57 4.04
C PHE A 354 13.75 -18.77 3.02
N GLN A 355 14.36 -18.49 1.86
CA GLN A 355 13.75 -17.74 0.77
C GLN A 355 13.56 -18.66 -0.44
N ASN A 356 12.43 -18.54 -1.11
CA ASN A 356 12.24 -19.10 -2.44
C ASN A 356 13.07 -18.27 -3.43
N ASN A 357 14.22 -18.79 -3.83
CA ASN A 357 15.12 -18.19 -4.82
C ASN A 357 14.92 -18.77 -6.23
N THR A 358 13.82 -19.48 -6.48
CA THR A 358 13.44 -19.96 -7.82
C THR A 358 12.59 -18.95 -8.56
N ASP A 359 12.45 -19.10 -9.88
CA ASP A 359 11.63 -18.23 -10.73
C ASP A 359 10.14 -18.50 -10.64
N GLY A 360 9.73 -19.58 -9.96
CA GLY A 360 8.34 -19.98 -9.81
C GLY A 360 7.97 -20.20 -8.34
N PRO A 361 6.67 -20.35 -8.05
CA PRO A 361 6.23 -20.67 -6.69
C PRO A 361 6.69 -22.08 -6.27
N ILE A 362 6.88 -22.26 -4.95
CA ILE A 362 7.13 -23.56 -4.34
C ILE A 362 6.02 -23.91 -3.35
N PHE A 363 5.77 -25.21 -3.23
CA PHE A 363 4.84 -25.78 -2.24
C PHE A 363 5.60 -26.66 -1.27
N VAL A 364 5.33 -26.48 0.03
CA VAL A 364 5.93 -27.29 1.11
C VAL A 364 4.84 -28.21 1.68
N GLY A 365 4.97 -29.50 1.39
CA GLY A 365 4.14 -30.54 1.97
C GLY A 365 4.80 -31.18 3.16
N ALA A 366 4.05 -31.42 4.23
CA ALA A 366 4.50 -32.10 5.44
C ALA A 366 3.61 -33.30 5.77
N LYS A 367 4.22 -34.41 6.16
CA LYS A 367 3.50 -35.61 6.64
C LYS A 367 4.15 -36.14 7.90
N ALA A 368 3.39 -36.15 9.00
CA ALA A 368 3.75 -36.75 10.27
C ALA A 368 2.77 -37.92 10.53
N ASN A 369 3.26 -39.15 10.62
CA ASN A 369 2.43 -40.35 10.71
C ASN A 369 2.56 -41.10 12.05
N GLY A 370 3.21 -40.48 13.04
CA GLY A 370 3.46 -41.10 14.35
C GLY A 370 4.79 -41.83 14.44
N GLU A 371 5.39 -42.21 13.31
CA GLU A 371 6.70 -42.86 13.21
C GLU A 371 7.74 -41.95 12.55
N THR A 372 7.40 -41.40 11.40
CA THR A 372 8.28 -40.56 10.61
C THR A 372 7.66 -39.20 10.28
N LEU A 373 8.51 -38.18 10.23
CA LEU A 373 8.22 -36.86 9.74
C LEU A 373 8.91 -36.65 8.42
N THR A 374 8.14 -36.36 7.38
CA THR A 374 8.65 -36.08 6.02
C THR A 374 8.21 -34.72 5.56
N PHE A 375 9.17 -33.93 5.06
CA PHE A 375 8.87 -32.73 4.24
C PHE A 375 9.18 -33.03 2.79
N ARG A 376 8.32 -32.52 1.89
CA ARG A 376 8.50 -32.52 0.43
C ARG A 376 8.36 -31.10 -0.07
N ILE A 377 9.25 -30.69 -0.95
CA ILE A 377 9.19 -29.40 -1.61
C ILE A 377 8.94 -29.65 -3.09
N TYR A 378 7.90 -29.03 -3.62
CA TYR A 378 7.54 -29.09 -5.03
C TYR A 378 7.71 -27.70 -5.66
N GLY A 379 7.99 -27.67 -6.95
CA GLY A 379 8.10 -26.48 -7.76
C GLY A 379 7.53 -26.69 -9.15
N THR A 380 7.60 -25.66 -9.99
CA THR A 380 7.08 -25.67 -11.36
C THR A 380 8.02 -26.34 -12.34
N LYS A 381 9.31 -26.30 -12.10
CA LYS A 381 10.37 -26.95 -12.92
C LYS A 381 11.51 -27.48 -12.03
N ALA A 382 12.25 -28.44 -12.55
CA ALA A 382 13.47 -28.89 -11.91
C ALA A 382 14.50 -27.76 -11.86
N PRO A 383 15.26 -27.61 -10.77
CA PRO A 383 16.32 -26.61 -10.67
C PRO A 383 17.44 -26.91 -11.70
N GLU A 384 18.04 -25.85 -12.23
CA GLU A 384 19.15 -25.97 -13.20
C GLU A 384 20.35 -26.64 -12.58
N ARG A 385 20.58 -26.45 -11.27
CA ARG A 385 21.61 -27.15 -10.50
C ARG A 385 20.96 -28.11 -9.52
N LYS A 386 21.48 -29.32 -9.42
CA LYS A 386 20.93 -30.38 -8.58
C LYS A 386 21.80 -30.66 -7.37
N VAL A 387 21.26 -30.58 -6.17
CA VAL A 387 21.97 -31.06 -4.97
C VAL A 387 21.97 -32.59 -4.94
N LEU A 388 23.13 -33.18 -5.11
CA LEU A 388 23.30 -34.64 -5.13
C LEU A 388 23.34 -35.22 -3.73
N SER A 389 24.01 -34.53 -2.81
CA SER A 389 24.15 -34.98 -1.42
C SER A 389 24.50 -33.83 -0.49
N ILE A 390 24.15 -34.02 0.78
CA ILE A 390 24.57 -33.19 1.91
C ILE A 390 25.32 -34.10 2.87
N TYR A 391 26.53 -33.70 3.27
CA TYR A 391 27.39 -34.45 4.20
C TYR A 391 28.10 -33.51 5.15
N THR A 392 28.62 -34.08 6.24
CA THR A 392 29.36 -33.34 7.26
C THR A 392 30.80 -33.84 7.27
N GLY A 393 31.72 -32.92 7.43
CA GLY A 393 33.17 -33.25 7.59
C GLY A 393 33.44 -33.91 8.95
N GLU A 394 34.71 -34.09 9.24
CA GLU A 394 35.14 -34.62 10.53
C GLU A 394 34.73 -33.70 11.69
N ARG A 395 34.28 -34.32 12.75
CA ARG A 395 33.94 -33.62 14.00
C ARG A 395 35.21 -33.36 14.79
N ARG A 396 35.54 -32.10 14.98
CA ARG A 396 36.73 -31.67 15.74
C ARG A 396 36.34 -31.38 17.16
N PHE A 397 37.05 -31.97 18.14
CA PHE A 397 36.81 -31.73 19.56
C PHE A 397 37.80 -30.71 20.09
N ASN A 398 37.36 -29.86 20.97
CA ASN A 398 38.20 -28.92 21.72
C ASN A 398 38.55 -29.46 23.11
N ALA A 399 39.49 -28.79 23.81
CA ALA A 399 39.97 -29.21 25.13
C ALA A 399 38.86 -29.24 26.21
N SER A 400 37.77 -28.47 26.05
CA SER A 400 36.64 -28.49 26.95
C SER A 400 35.58 -29.58 26.65
N GLY A 401 35.88 -30.48 25.69
CA GLY A 401 34.96 -31.55 25.26
C GLY A 401 33.83 -31.07 24.33
N GLY A 402 33.80 -29.81 24.00
CA GLY A 402 32.94 -29.27 22.94
C GLY A 402 33.43 -29.72 21.58
N SER A 403 32.64 -29.53 20.54
CA SER A 403 33.01 -29.95 19.19
C SER A 403 32.48 -29.00 18.12
N SER A 404 33.15 -29.00 16.97
CA SER A 404 32.71 -28.30 15.76
C SER A 404 32.69 -29.23 14.55
N VAL A 405 31.83 -28.92 13.59
CA VAL A 405 31.72 -29.65 12.32
C VAL A 405 31.29 -28.69 11.21
N THR A 406 31.87 -28.88 10.03
CA THR A 406 31.48 -28.15 8.82
C THR A 406 30.60 -29.03 7.94
N SER A 407 29.49 -28.48 7.47
CA SER A 407 28.55 -29.15 6.56
C SER A 407 28.83 -28.71 5.12
N TYR A 408 28.71 -29.65 4.21
CA TYR A 408 28.96 -29.48 2.79
C TYR A 408 27.77 -30.00 1.97
N ARG A 409 27.62 -29.44 0.76
CA ARG A 409 26.76 -30.04 -0.27
C ARG A 409 27.53 -30.28 -1.54
N LYS A 410 27.25 -31.41 -2.21
CA LYS A 410 27.75 -31.72 -3.56
C LYS A 410 26.62 -31.36 -4.53
N VAL A 411 26.92 -30.48 -5.46
CA VAL A 411 26.00 -29.96 -6.44
C VAL A 411 26.45 -30.34 -7.83
N GLN A 412 25.53 -30.78 -8.68
CA GLN A 412 25.73 -30.94 -10.12
C GLN A 412 25.32 -29.65 -10.81
N LEU A 413 26.18 -29.10 -11.62
CA LEU A 413 25.96 -27.89 -12.42
C LEU A 413 25.27 -28.25 -13.76
N PRO A 414 24.72 -27.27 -14.51
CA PRO A 414 24.04 -27.52 -15.78
C PRO A 414 24.91 -28.18 -16.83
N ASP A 415 26.23 -27.97 -16.80
CA ASP A 415 27.22 -28.61 -17.68
C ASP A 415 27.55 -30.07 -17.30
N GLY A 416 26.90 -30.63 -16.27
CA GLY A 416 27.12 -31.96 -15.74
C GLY A 416 28.28 -32.09 -14.77
N THR A 417 29.10 -31.06 -14.61
CA THR A 417 30.20 -31.06 -13.63
C THR A 417 29.69 -31.02 -12.20
N THR A 418 30.51 -31.43 -11.24
CA THR A 418 30.13 -31.40 -9.83
C THR A 418 31.02 -30.47 -9.04
N LYS A 419 30.42 -29.73 -8.10
CA LYS A 419 31.07 -28.81 -7.18
C LYS A 419 30.70 -29.15 -5.74
N THR A 420 31.67 -29.05 -4.84
CA THR A 420 31.42 -29.10 -3.40
C THR A 420 31.40 -27.69 -2.86
N GLU A 421 30.34 -27.38 -2.10
CA GLU A 421 30.13 -26.08 -1.46
C GLU A 421 30.04 -26.27 0.05
N VAL A 422 30.61 -25.32 0.80
CA VAL A 422 30.38 -25.21 2.25
C VAL A 422 28.98 -24.68 2.48
N ILE A 423 28.22 -25.33 3.35
CA ILE A 423 26.90 -24.85 3.77
C ILE A 423 27.07 -23.93 4.99
N ASP A 424 27.63 -24.50 6.09
CA ASP A 424 27.76 -23.81 7.36
C ASP A 424 28.70 -24.57 8.30
N SER A 425 29.13 -23.91 9.38
CA SER A 425 29.89 -24.51 10.47
C SER A 425 29.10 -24.43 11.76
N SER A 426 28.95 -25.56 12.42
CA SER A 426 28.20 -25.73 13.67
C SER A 426 29.13 -26.04 14.83
N SER A 427 28.86 -25.43 15.99
CA SER A 427 29.61 -25.66 17.22
C SER A 427 28.71 -26.19 18.31
N TYR A 428 29.15 -27.17 19.03
CA TYR A 428 28.41 -27.86 20.09
C TYR A 428 29.19 -27.82 21.40
N ARG A 429 28.47 -27.57 22.51
CA ARG A 429 29.07 -27.63 23.85
C ARG A 429 29.34 -29.06 24.26
N ALA A 430 30.23 -29.26 25.22
CA ALA A 430 30.36 -30.52 25.93
C ALA A 430 29.09 -30.88 26.65
N PRO A 431 28.73 -32.17 26.78
CA PRO A 431 27.68 -32.57 27.67
C PRO A 431 27.93 -32.06 29.10
N ALA A 432 26.91 -31.51 29.74
CA ALA A 432 27.03 -31.13 31.14
C ALA A 432 27.40 -32.35 31.98
N THR A 433 28.53 -32.29 32.71
CA THR A 433 28.87 -33.32 33.67
C THR A 433 27.78 -33.28 34.79
N PRO A 434 27.12 -34.41 35.08
CA PRO A 434 26.15 -34.41 36.19
C PRO A 434 26.86 -33.92 37.47
N SER A 435 26.37 -32.83 38.04
CA SER A 435 26.88 -32.38 39.35
C SER A 435 26.67 -33.53 40.34
N LYS A 436 27.75 -34.04 40.95
CA LYS A 436 27.59 -34.99 42.07
C LYS A 436 26.69 -34.38 43.11
N PRO A 437 25.68 -35.11 43.60
CA PRO A 437 24.85 -34.58 44.70
C PRO A 437 25.79 -34.15 45.81
N ARG A 438 25.65 -32.91 46.26
CA ARG A 438 26.31 -32.46 47.49
C ARG A 438 25.80 -33.34 48.62
N ARG A 439 26.71 -34.12 49.22
CA ARG A 439 26.45 -34.88 50.43
C ARG A 439 26.27 -33.92 51.61
#